data_15401ed30a4bd88e5ec25f0c57fd0302
#
_entry.id   15401ed30a4bd88e5ec25f0c57fd0302
#
_cell.length_a   1.000
_cell.length_b   1.000
_cell.length_c   1.000
_cell.angle_alpha   90.00
_cell.angle_beta   90.00
_cell.angle_gamma   90.00
#
_symmetry.space_group_name_H-M   'P 1'
#
loop_
_entity.id
_entity.type
_entity.pdbx_description
1 polymer ?
#
loop_
_entity_poly.entity_id
_entity_poly.type
_entity_poly.pdbx_seq_one_letter_code
_entity_poly.pdbx_strand_id
1 'polypeptide(L)'
;MNHFIQSISCAVVLTALAAQTAFAGDGFSNDSFSNDSAVVMNNILTRTSIRKFQQRPVEKAKVLALLKAGMAAPTARNLRPWHFVVLSDTADIHAYASTMKHHGEMIAQSPVVIYACGDTTRMMEGQARDFWVEDVSCASENILLAAHAMGLGAVWTSVYPEMRKVNGVSKALGLPGNLVPLNCILVGYPDEAPEPKDKWDESNITWWKANK
;
A
#
# COMPACT_ATOMS: atom_id res chain seq x y z
N MET A 1 16.44 42.34 -48.95
CA MET A 1 17.30 41.55 -48.08
C MET A 1 16.83 41.82 -46.67
N ASN A 2 15.74 41.16 -46.23
CA ASN A 2 15.10 41.39 -44.92
C ASN A 2 15.09 40.10 -44.16
N HIS A 3 15.80 40.10 -43.06
CA HIS A 3 15.76 39.04 -42.06
C HIS A 3 14.43 39.03 -41.28
N PHE A 4 13.67 37.97 -41.45
CA PHE A 4 12.52 37.70 -40.56
C PHE A 4 13.00 36.74 -39.46
N ILE A 5 13.17 37.26 -38.27
CA ILE A 5 13.39 36.44 -37.06
C ILE A 5 12.00 36.18 -36.49
N GLN A 6 11.54 34.93 -36.61
CA GLN A 6 10.35 34.49 -35.92
C GLN A 6 10.71 34.14 -34.46
N SER A 7 10.20 34.93 -33.55
CA SER A 7 10.21 34.66 -32.12
C SER A 7 9.23 33.53 -31.80
N ILE A 8 9.76 32.37 -31.45
CA ILE A 8 8.96 31.24 -30.90
C ILE A 8 8.67 31.61 -29.44
N SER A 9 7.42 31.99 -29.20
CA SER A 9 6.88 32.20 -27.85
C SER A 9 6.79 30.86 -27.12
N CYS A 10 7.60 30.70 -26.09
CA CYS A 10 7.58 29.54 -25.22
C CYS A 10 6.43 29.71 -24.20
N ALA A 11 5.23 29.27 -24.56
CA ALA A 11 4.12 29.13 -23.65
C ALA A 11 4.19 27.72 -23.00
N VAL A 12 5.05 27.55 -22.00
CA VAL A 12 5.04 26.37 -21.15
C VAL A 12 4.03 26.63 -20.02
N VAL A 13 2.84 26.14 -20.22
CA VAL A 13 2.00 25.33 -19.34
C VAL A 13 2.29 25.48 -17.84
N LEU A 14 1.60 26.42 -17.22
CA LEU A 14 1.25 26.38 -15.80
C LEU A 14 -0.18 25.84 -15.66
N THR A 15 -0.34 24.51 -15.66
CA THR A 15 -1.60 23.86 -15.29
C THR A 15 -1.31 22.59 -14.49
N ALA A 16 -0.89 22.79 -13.25
CA ALA A 16 -0.89 21.72 -12.25
C ALA A 16 -0.92 22.33 -10.84
N LEU A 17 -1.90 23.16 -10.56
CA LEU A 17 -2.15 23.64 -9.20
C LEU A 17 -3.64 23.94 -9.02
N ALA A 18 -4.46 22.89 -9.09
CA ALA A 18 -5.87 23.00 -8.72
C ALA A 18 -6.45 21.59 -8.43
N ALA A 19 -5.97 20.95 -7.38
CA ALA A 19 -6.68 19.86 -6.71
C ALA A 19 -6.28 19.84 -5.22
N GLN A 20 -6.29 21.01 -4.59
CA GLN A 20 -6.25 21.13 -3.12
C GLN A 20 -7.57 21.71 -2.67
N THR A 21 -8.65 20.94 -2.79
CA THR A 21 -9.90 21.32 -2.15
C THR A 21 -10.43 20.14 -1.35
N ALA A 22 -10.48 20.43 -0.04
CA ALA A 22 -11.49 19.97 0.89
C ALA A 22 -11.38 18.55 1.44
N PHE A 23 -10.59 18.40 2.47
CA PHE A 23 -11.08 17.70 3.65
C PHE A 23 -11.27 18.74 4.76
N ALA A 24 -12.33 19.52 4.66
CA ALA A 24 -12.85 20.35 5.75
C ALA A 24 -13.98 19.58 6.43
N GLY A 25 -13.62 18.47 7.09
CA GLY A 25 -14.40 17.94 8.19
C GLY A 25 -13.98 18.73 9.44
N ASP A 26 -14.91 19.24 10.19
CA ASP A 26 -14.70 20.04 11.39
C ASP A 26 -13.71 19.36 12.36
N GLY A 27 -12.49 19.87 12.46
CA GLY A 27 -11.51 19.40 13.44
C GLY A 27 -10.03 19.54 13.08
N PHE A 28 -9.65 19.61 11.81
CA PHE A 28 -8.26 19.81 11.40
C PHE A 28 -8.12 21.07 10.52
N SER A 29 -7.89 22.22 11.12
CA SER A 29 -7.44 23.39 10.36
C SER A 29 -5.98 23.16 9.95
N ASN A 30 -5.66 23.33 8.65
CA ASN A 30 -4.29 23.26 8.11
C ASN A 30 -3.32 24.26 8.78
N ASP A 31 -3.81 25.21 9.56
CA ASP A 31 -3.05 26.29 10.17
C ASP A 31 -2.19 25.86 11.37
N SER A 32 -2.38 24.62 11.88
CA SER A 32 -1.65 24.12 13.04
C SER A 32 -0.49 23.17 12.71
N PHE A 33 -0.27 22.84 11.44
CA PHE A 33 0.77 21.92 11.01
C PHE A 33 1.83 22.58 10.13
N SER A 34 3.09 22.17 10.27
CA SER A 34 4.13 22.48 9.29
C SER A 34 3.77 21.91 7.91
N ASN A 35 4.32 22.45 6.82
CA ASN A 35 4.10 21.91 5.47
C ASN A 35 4.38 20.41 5.39
N ASP A 36 5.40 19.91 6.08
CA ASP A 36 5.76 18.49 6.08
C ASP A 36 4.69 17.64 6.78
N SER A 37 4.15 18.12 7.90
CA SER A 37 3.06 17.45 8.62
C SER A 37 1.78 17.41 7.77
N ALA A 38 1.45 18.50 7.08
CA ALA A 38 0.29 18.57 6.19
C ALA A 38 0.41 17.56 5.03
N VAL A 39 1.60 17.40 4.44
CA VAL A 39 1.85 16.42 3.37
C VAL A 39 1.63 15.00 3.87
N VAL A 40 2.16 14.65 5.05
CA VAL A 40 1.99 13.30 5.64
C VAL A 40 0.53 13.03 5.97
N MET A 41 -0.17 13.97 6.62
CA MET A 41 -1.58 13.82 6.96
C MET A 41 -2.46 13.69 5.71
N ASN A 42 -2.22 14.52 4.69
CA ASN A 42 -2.94 14.41 3.42
C ASN A 42 -2.75 13.04 2.78
N ASN A 43 -1.51 12.51 2.74
CA ASN A 43 -1.24 11.18 2.19
C ASN A 43 -2.01 10.08 2.92
N ILE A 44 -2.11 10.16 4.25
CA ILE A 44 -2.86 9.18 5.06
C ILE A 44 -4.36 9.29 4.81
N LEU A 45 -4.91 10.50 4.82
CA LEU A 45 -6.35 10.75 4.75
C LEU A 45 -6.92 10.52 3.35
N THR A 46 -6.13 10.74 2.30
CA THR A 46 -6.58 10.62 0.91
C THR A 46 -6.31 9.25 0.28
N ARG A 47 -5.51 8.40 0.92
CA ARG A 47 -5.25 7.06 0.39
C ARG A 47 -6.55 6.25 0.27
N THR A 48 -6.78 5.72 -0.92
CA THR A 48 -7.90 4.82 -1.22
C THR A 48 -7.39 3.47 -1.72
N SER A 49 -8.23 2.44 -1.66
CA SER A 49 -7.93 1.13 -2.26
C SER A 49 -8.22 1.17 -3.76
N ILE A 50 -7.19 0.97 -4.57
CA ILE A 50 -7.24 0.92 -6.03
C ILE A 50 -7.22 -0.54 -6.48
N ARG A 51 -8.19 -0.93 -7.32
CA ARG A 51 -8.36 -2.31 -7.81
C ARG A 51 -8.30 -2.42 -9.34
N LYS A 52 -8.30 -1.28 -10.05
CA LYS A 52 -8.10 -1.22 -11.49
C LYS A 52 -6.76 -0.55 -11.78
N PHE A 53 -5.96 -1.19 -12.58
CA PHE A 53 -4.61 -0.76 -12.88
C PHE A 53 -4.40 -0.63 -14.38
N GLN A 54 -3.62 0.38 -14.77
CA GLN A 54 -3.13 0.50 -16.13
C GLN A 54 -2.23 -0.69 -16.47
N GLN A 55 -2.26 -1.14 -17.72
CA GLN A 55 -1.36 -2.18 -18.22
C GLN A 55 0.05 -1.60 -18.50
N ARG A 56 0.65 -1.11 -17.42
CA ARG A 56 1.95 -0.46 -17.42
C ARG A 56 2.82 -1.05 -16.32
N PRO A 57 4.06 -1.49 -16.65
CA PRO A 57 4.97 -1.98 -15.62
C PRO A 57 5.28 -0.93 -14.56
N VAL A 58 5.48 -1.37 -13.32
CA VAL A 58 6.00 -0.53 -12.24
C VAL A 58 7.51 -0.68 -12.22
N GLU A 59 8.22 0.43 -12.19
CA GLU A 59 9.67 0.47 -12.18
C GLU A 59 10.25 -0.26 -10.96
N LYS A 60 11.26 -1.10 -11.16
CA LYS A 60 11.92 -1.87 -10.09
C LYS A 60 12.35 -0.98 -8.91
N ALA A 61 12.79 0.25 -9.18
CA ALA A 61 13.18 1.20 -8.15
C ALA A 61 12.01 1.57 -7.23
N LYS A 62 10.79 1.73 -7.78
CA LYS A 62 9.58 1.98 -6.99
C LYS A 62 9.20 0.75 -6.16
N VAL A 63 9.25 -0.45 -6.73
CA VAL A 63 8.99 -1.69 -5.98
C VAL A 63 9.95 -1.82 -4.81
N LEU A 64 11.24 -1.56 -5.01
CA LEU A 64 12.23 -1.57 -3.92
C LEU A 64 11.96 -0.50 -2.86
N ALA A 65 11.48 0.70 -3.25
CA ALA A 65 11.09 1.75 -2.32
C ALA A 65 9.89 1.33 -1.47
N LEU A 66 8.89 0.66 -2.06
CA LEU A 66 7.75 0.09 -1.34
C LEU A 66 8.21 -0.92 -0.28
N LEU A 67 9.08 -1.85 -0.65
CA LEU A 67 9.61 -2.85 0.27
C LEU A 67 10.43 -2.22 1.42
N LYS A 68 11.22 -1.19 1.12
CA LYS A 68 11.94 -0.41 2.15
C LYS A 68 10.97 0.28 3.11
N ALA A 69 9.90 0.87 2.61
CA ALA A 69 8.86 1.48 3.44
C ALA A 69 8.22 0.44 4.36
N GLY A 70 7.87 -0.75 3.82
CA GLY A 70 7.37 -1.87 4.63
C GLY A 70 8.35 -2.28 5.72
N MET A 71 9.62 -2.43 5.39
CA MET A 71 10.68 -2.81 6.35
C MET A 71 11.01 -1.72 7.38
N ALA A 72 10.51 -0.50 7.22
CA ALA A 72 10.64 0.59 8.19
C ALA A 72 9.57 0.55 9.29
N ALA A 73 8.59 -0.35 9.21
CA ALA A 73 7.56 -0.50 10.21
C ALA A 73 8.13 -0.92 11.58
N PRO A 74 7.49 -0.55 12.70
CA PRO A 74 7.86 -1.08 14.01
C PRO A 74 7.48 -2.57 14.11
N THR A 75 8.16 -3.30 14.99
CA THR A 75 7.81 -4.68 15.34
C THR A 75 7.99 -4.97 16.81
N ALA A 76 7.24 -5.91 17.35
CA ALA A 76 7.42 -6.40 18.70
C ALA A 76 8.88 -6.81 18.93
N ARG A 77 9.52 -6.21 19.93
CA ARG A 77 10.95 -6.43 20.27
C ARG A 77 11.93 -6.27 19.09
N ASN A 78 11.55 -5.57 18.02
CA ASN A 78 12.34 -5.41 16.81
C ASN A 78 12.75 -6.75 16.16
N LEU A 79 11.87 -7.75 16.22
CA LEU A 79 12.11 -9.09 15.65
C LEU A 79 12.03 -9.12 14.13
N ARG A 80 11.31 -8.17 13.53
CA ARG A 80 11.19 -8.01 12.07
C ARG A 80 10.76 -9.31 11.37
N PRO A 81 9.61 -9.89 11.76
CA PRO A 81 9.16 -11.19 11.26
C PRO A 81 8.61 -11.15 9.84
N TRP A 82 8.60 -9.99 9.20
CA TRP A 82 8.12 -9.88 7.83
C TRP A 82 9.05 -10.56 6.81
N HIS A 83 8.42 -11.15 5.80
CA HIS A 83 9.07 -11.60 4.58
C HIS A 83 8.16 -11.25 3.40
N PHE A 84 8.72 -10.69 2.33
CA PHE A 84 7.95 -10.28 1.17
C PHE A 84 8.25 -11.19 -0.01
N VAL A 85 7.17 -11.77 -0.61
CA VAL A 85 7.25 -12.50 -1.86
C VAL A 85 6.67 -11.63 -2.96
N VAL A 86 7.45 -11.33 -3.98
CA VAL A 86 7.11 -10.35 -5.02
C VAL A 86 7.03 -11.01 -6.37
N LEU A 87 5.91 -10.83 -7.06
CA LEU A 87 5.74 -11.16 -8.47
C LEU A 87 5.66 -9.84 -9.24
N SER A 88 6.50 -9.66 -10.25
CA SER A 88 6.56 -8.46 -11.09
C SER A 88 6.78 -8.76 -12.56
N ASP A 89 6.92 -10.03 -12.93
CA ASP A 89 6.89 -10.48 -14.31
C ASP A 89 5.47 -10.83 -14.71
N THR A 90 5.01 -10.32 -15.84
CA THR A 90 3.62 -10.50 -16.30
C THR A 90 3.30 -11.97 -16.56
N ALA A 91 4.23 -12.75 -17.10
CA ALA A 91 4.01 -14.18 -17.37
C ALA A 91 3.89 -14.97 -16.06
N ASP A 92 4.74 -14.67 -15.07
CA ASP A 92 4.68 -15.29 -13.74
C ASP A 92 3.38 -14.94 -13.02
N ILE A 93 2.95 -13.67 -13.09
CA ILE A 93 1.68 -13.21 -12.49
C ILE A 93 0.50 -13.94 -13.13
N HIS A 94 0.45 -14.04 -14.46
CA HIS A 94 -0.63 -14.74 -15.17
C HIS A 94 -0.62 -16.25 -14.86
N ALA A 95 0.55 -16.88 -14.85
CA ALA A 95 0.70 -18.29 -14.48
C ALA A 95 0.20 -18.54 -13.05
N TYR A 96 0.59 -17.69 -12.10
CA TYR A 96 0.12 -17.76 -10.73
C TYR A 96 -1.39 -17.52 -10.62
N ALA A 97 -1.90 -16.45 -11.25
CA ALA A 97 -3.32 -16.07 -11.22
C ALA A 97 -4.23 -17.21 -11.74
N SER A 98 -3.78 -17.97 -12.75
CA SER A 98 -4.51 -19.11 -13.30
C SER A 98 -4.71 -20.25 -12.29
N THR A 99 -3.89 -20.32 -11.25
CA THR A 99 -4.02 -21.33 -10.17
C THR A 99 -5.04 -20.93 -9.10
N MET A 100 -5.47 -19.64 -9.09
CA MET A 100 -6.32 -19.07 -8.06
C MET A 100 -7.80 -19.19 -8.42
N LYS A 101 -8.58 -19.89 -7.57
CA LYS A 101 -10.04 -20.02 -7.77
C LYS A 101 -10.82 -18.72 -7.57
N HIS A 102 -10.30 -17.84 -6.73
CA HIS A 102 -10.88 -16.54 -6.40
C HIS A 102 -9.80 -15.47 -6.51
N HIS A 103 -10.19 -14.26 -6.92
CA HIS A 103 -9.30 -13.12 -7.11
C HIS A 103 -8.23 -13.28 -8.22
N GLY A 104 -8.21 -14.38 -8.98
CA GLY A 104 -7.25 -14.60 -10.04
C GLY A 104 -7.27 -13.50 -11.11
N GLU A 105 -8.46 -13.05 -11.51
CA GLU A 105 -8.62 -11.95 -12.47
C GLU A 105 -7.98 -10.65 -11.98
N MET A 106 -8.26 -10.26 -10.72
CA MET A 106 -7.68 -9.05 -10.13
C MET A 106 -6.15 -9.15 -9.98
N ILE A 107 -5.64 -10.35 -9.66
CA ILE A 107 -4.19 -10.62 -9.62
C ILE A 107 -3.60 -10.49 -11.02
N ALA A 108 -4.21 -11.10 -12.04
CA ALA A 108 -3.73 -11.07 -13.41
C ALA A 108 -3.67 -9.65 -14.01
N GLN A 109 -4.55 -8.77 -13.55
CA GLN A 109 -4.58 -7.36 -13.98
C GLN A 109 -3.60 -6.45 -13.23
N SER A 110 -2.89 -6.97 -12.22
CA SER A 110 -2.01 -6.18 -11.37
C SER A 110 -0.57 -6.26 -11.86
N PRO A 111 0.11 -5.13 -12.15
CA PRO A 111 1.51 -5.14 -12.60
C PRO A 111 2.50 -5.67 -11.56
N VAL A 112 2.16 -5.57 -10.26
CA VAL A 112 2.98 -6.08 -9.15
C VAL A 112 2.08 -6.69 -8.10
N VAL A 113 2.48 -7.87 -7.61
CA VAL A 113 1.81 -8.62 -6.54
C VAL A 113 2.82 -8.84 -5.42
N ILE A 114 2.51 -8.39 -4.21
CA ILE A 114 3.37 -8.54 -3.03
C ILE A 114 2.60 -9.34 -1.97
N TYR A 115 3.08 -10.52 -1.64
CA TYR A 115 2.61 -11.23 -0.45
C TYR A 115 3.45 -10.81 0.74
N ALA A 116 2.82 -10.21 1.75
CA ALA A 116 3.43 -9.96 3.04
C ALA A 116 3.22 -11.19 3.92
N CYS A 117 4.30 -11.83 4.30
CA CYS A 117 4.31 -13.07 5.07
C CYS A 117 4.97 -12.84 6.44
N GLY A 118 4.53 -13.61 7.44
CA GLY A 118 5.25 -13.77 8.69
C GLY A 118 6.23 -14.93 8.60
N ASP A 119 7.47 -14.72 9.05
CA ASP A 119 8.49 -15.75 9.19
C ASP A 119 8.43 -16.32 10.61
N THR A 120 7.98 -17.56 10.75
CA THR A 120 7.79 -18.21 12.06
C THR A 120 9.09 -18.39 12.86
N THR A 121 10.24 -18.30 12.20
CA THR A 121 11.55 -18.35 12.86
C THR A 121 11.92 -17.05 13.56
N ARG A 122 11.18 -15.96 13.30
CA ARG A 122 11.39 -14.63 13.88
C ARG A 122 10.21 -14.15 14.71
N MET A 123 9.22 -14.99 14.95
CA MET A 123 8.07 -14.67 15.79
C MET A 123 8.42 -14.83 17.27
N MET A 124 7.64 -14.18 18.12
CA MET A 124 7.69 -14.43 19.55
C MET A 124 7.15 -15.85 19.86
N GLU A 125 7.47 -16.35 21.04
CA GLU A 125 6.98 -17.64 21.52
C GLU A 125 5.73 -17.50 22.40
N GLY A 126 5.02 -18.60 22.61
CA GLY A 126 3.86 -18.69 23.49
C GLY A 126 2.69 -17.80 23.05
N GLN A 127 2.03 -17.15 24.01
CA GLN A 127 0.85 -16.31 23.76
C GLN A 127 1.17 -15.05 22.94
N ALA A 128 2.42 -14.59 22.98
CA ALA A 128 2.85 -13.42 22.23
C ALA A 128 3.18 -13.73 20.75
N ARG A 129 3.02 -14.98 20.32
CA ARG A 129 3.30 -15.37 18.95
C ARG A 129 2.50 -14.55 17.93
N ASP A 130 1.24 -14.28 18.22
CA ASP A 130 0.32 -13.63 17.28
C ASP A 130 0.65 -12.14 17.01
N PHE A 131 1.57 -11.52 17.75
CA PHE A 131 2.06 -10.17 17.46
C PHE A 131 2.66 -10.03 16.04
N TRP A 132 3.08 -11.13 15.42
CA TRP A 132 3.53 -11.09 14.03
C TRP A 132 2.46 -10.55 13.07
N VAL A 133 1.19 -10.74 13.39
CA VAL A 133 0.06 -10.24 12.59
C VAL A 133 0.05 -8.71 12.62
N GLU A 134 0.24 -8.10 13.78
CA GLU A 134 0.35 -6.65 13.94
C GLU A 134 1.59 -6.12 13.22
N ASP A 135 2.74 -6.77 13.42
CA ASP A 135 4.02 -6.41 12.82
C ASP A 135 3.95 -6.37 11.29
N VAL A 136 3.44 -7.44 10.68
CA VAL A 136 3.32 -7.54 9.22
C VAL A 136 2.20 -6.65 8.68
N SER A 137 1.15 -6.38 9.48
CA SER A 137 0.10 -5.42 9.13
C SER A 137 0.64 -3.99 9.07
N CYS A 138 1.45 -3.58 10.05
CA CYS A 138 2.12 -2.28 10.02
C CYS A 138 3.02 -2.13 8.78
N ALA A 139 3.77 -3.19 8.44
CA ALA A 139 4.60 -3.20 7.24
C ALA A 139 3.76 -3.08 5.96
N SER A 140 2.62 -3.74 5.92
CA SER A 140 1.69 -3.68 4.78
C SER A 140 1.09 -2.28 4.60
N GLU A 141 0.66 -1.63 5.70
CA GLU A 141 0.14 -0.26 5.62
C GLU A 141 1.20 0.74 5.15
N ASN A 142 2.45 0.61 5.61
CA ASN A 142 3.54 1.43 5.11
C ASN A 142 3.73 1.28 3.60
N ILE A 143 3.57 0.07 3.04
CA ILE A 143 3.61 -0.17 1.59
C ILE A 143 2.46 0.57 0.89
N LEU A 144 1.24 0.50 1.44
CA LEU A 144 0.07 1.19 0.86
C LEU A 144 0.24 2.71 0.85
N LEU A 145 0.72 3.29 1.95
CA LEU A 145 0.98 4.72 2.07
C LEU A 145 2.10 5.18 1.13
N ALA A 146 3.17 4.39 1.03
CA ALA A 146 4.27 4.68 0.11
C ALA A 146 3.83 4.58 -1.35
N ALA A 147 2.97 3.60 -1.70
CA ALA A 147 2.40 3.50 -3.05
C ALA A 147 1.63 4.77 -3.40
N HIS A 148 0.73 5.22 -2.52
CA HIS A 148 -0.05 6.44 -2.72
C HIS A 148 0.84 7.67 -2.88
N ALA A 149 1.84 7.85 -2.02
CA ALA A 149 2.80 8.95 -2.09
C ALA A 149 3.60 8.98 -3.41
N MET A 150 3.82 7.82 -4.03
CA MET A 150 4.54 7.71 -5.31
C MET A 150 3.62 7.75 -6.54
N GLY A 151 2.32 8.07 -6.37
CA GLY A 151 1.34 8.10 -7.46
C GLY A 151 0.97 6.70 -7.97
N LEU A 152 1.21 5.66 -7.17
CA LEU A 152 0.74 4.30 -7.44
C LEU A 152 -0.58 4.04 -6.71
N GLY A 153 -1.39 3.17 -7.28
CA GLY A 153 -2.54 2.58 -6.62
C GLY A 153 -2.16 1.27 -5.94
N ALA A 154 -2.80 0.97 -4.82
CA ALA A 154 -2.65 -0.31 -4.16
C ALA A 154 -3.92 -0.76 -3.44
N VAL A 155 -4.05 -2.07 -3.24
CA VAL A 155 -5.11 -2.67 -2.42
C VAL A 155 -4.56 -3.84 -1.61
N TRP A 156 -5.01 -3.93 -0.37
CA TRP A 156 -4.78 -5.06 0.52
C TRP A 156 -5.91 -6.08 0.37
N THR A 157 -5.56 -7.35 0.17
CA THR A 157 -6.49 -8.48 0.23
C THR A 157 -6.02 -9.47 1.28
N SER A 158 -6.91 -9.86 2.21
CA SER A 158 -6.56 -10.72 3.35
C SER A 158 -6.42 -12.19 2.95
N VAL A 159 -5.41 -12.86 3.52
CA VAL A 159 -5.16 -14.29 3.40
C VAL A 159 -5.34 -14.97 4.75
N TYR A 160 -4.52 -14.63 5.74
CA TYR A 160 -4.67 -15.09 7.13
C TYR A 160 -5.84 -14.32 7.80
N PRO A 161 -6.64 -14.94 8.71
CA PRO A 161 -6.44 -16.28 9.29
C PRO A 161 -7.16 -17.44 8.55
N GLU A 162 -7.61 -17.26 7.33
CA GLU A 162 -8.27 -18.32 6.58
C GLU A 162 -7.25 -19.38 6.13
N MET A 163 -7.04 -20.43 6.95
CA MET A 163 -6.01 -21.45 6.70
C MET A 163 -6.13 -22.13 5.34
N ARG A 164 -7.35 -22.22 4.77
CA ARG A 164 -7.52 -22.72 3.40
C ARG A 164 -6.84 -21.80 2.38
N LYS A 165 -6.95 -20.47 2.55
CA LYS A 165 -6.26 -19.49 1.69
C LYS A 165 -4.75 -19.53 1.94
N VAL A 166 -4.32 -19.56 3.21
CA VAL A 166 -2.90 -19.67 3.58
C VAL A 166 -2.26 -20.85 2.88
N ASN A 167 -2.84 -22.05 3.03
CA ASN A 167 -2.32 -23.28 2.43
C ASN A 167 -2.35 -23.22 0.89
N GLY A 168 -3.41 -22.64 0.31
CA GLY A 168 -3.53 -22.46 -1.13
C GLY A 168 -2.43 -21.58 -1.71
N VAL A 169 -2.20 -20.40 -1.12
CA VAL A 169 -1.14 -19.47 -1.50
C VAL A 169 0.24 -20.09 -1.31
N SER A 170 0.49 -20.70 -0.14
CA SER A 170 1.78 -21.33 0.16
C SER A 170 2.11 -22.43 -0.86
N LYS A 171 1.14 -23.27 -1.20
CA LYS A 171 1.31 -24.32 -2.22
C LYS A 171 1.56 -23.73 -3.61
N ALA A 172 0.77 -22.74 -4.03
CA ALA A 172 0.85 -22.16 -5.36
C ALA A 172 2.17 -21.41 -5.59
N LEU A 173 2.71 -20.76 -4.55
CA LEU A 173 3.99 -20.04 -4.60
C LEU A 173 5.19 -20.89 -4.16
N GLY A 174 5.00 -22.15 -3.77
CA GLY A 174 6.08 -23.00 -3.27
C GLY A 174 6.76 -22.46 -2.02
N LEU A 175 6.01 -21.81 -1.12
CA LEU A 175 6.59 -21.16 0.06
C LEU A 175 7.15 -22.21 1.03
N PRO A 176 8.31 -21.96 1.65
CA PRO A 176 8.83 -22.81 2.71
C PRO A 176 7.90 -22.78 3.93
N GLY A 177 7.89 -23.85 4.72
CA GLY A 177 6.93 -24.04 5.82
C GLY A 177 7.01 -23.01 6.96
N ASN A 178 8.09 -22.23 7.02
CA ASN A 178 8.24 -21.15 7.98
C ASN A 178 7.60 -19.81 7.52
N LEU A 179 7.15 -19.69 6.28
CA LEU A 179 6.49 -18.49 5.80
C LEU A 179 4.97 -18.63 5.80
N VAL A 180 4.30 -17.75 6.51
CA VAL A 180 2.84 -17.70 6.63
C VAL A 180 2.32 -16.43 5.93
N PRO A 181 1.67 -16.53 4.76
CA PRO A 181 1.14 -15.36 4.08
C PRO A 181 0.00 -14.71 4.88
N LEU A 182 0.19 -13.45 5.27
CA LEU A 182 -0.81 -12.64 5.97
C LEU A 182 -1.79 -12.02 4.99
N ASN A 183 -1.27 -11.37 3.96
CA ASN A 183 -2.07 -10.66 2.97
C ASN A 183 -1.35 -10.63 1.62
N CYS A 184 -2.12 -10.22 0.61
CA CYS A 184 -1.64 -9.92 -0.73
C CYS A 184 -1.89 -8.44 -1.02
N ILE A 185 -0.87 -7.71 -1.42
CA ILE A 185 -0.96 -6.31 -1.83
C ILE A 185 -0.77 -6.28 -3.35
N LEU A 186 -1.79 -5.79 -4.05
CA LEU A 186 -1.76 -5.56 -5.48
C LEU A 186 -1.37 -4.11 -5.74
N VAL A 187 -0.43 -3.87 -6.63
CA VAL A 187 0.14 -2.54 -6.89
C VAL A 187 0.26 -2.28 -8.37
N GLY A 188 -0.05 -1.06 -8.79
CA GLY A 188 0.12 -0.61 -10.17
C GLY A 188 -0.18 0.88 -10.31
N TYR A 189 -0.06 1.40 -11.52
CA TYR A 189 -0.57 2.74 -11.83
C TYR A 189 -2.10 2.69 -11.85
N PRO A 190 -2.78 3.60 -11.13
CA PRO A 190 -4.23 3.56 -11.01
C PRO A 190 -4.91 3.82 -12.36
N ASP A 191 -5.96 3.05 -12.66
CA ASP A 191 -6.91 3.26 -13.76
C ASP A 191 -8.32 3.55 -13.24
N GLU A 192 -8.40 4.03 -12.03
CA GLU A 192 -9.60 4.53 -11.36
C GLU A 192 -9.19 5.58 -10.32
N ALA A 193 -10.13 6.46 -9.97
CA ALA A 193 -9.92 7.52 -8.99
C ALA A 193 -11.11 7.57 -8.01
N PRO A 194 -11.26 6.60 -7.12
CA PRO A 194 -12.32 6.64 -6.12
C PRO A 194 -12.08 7.77 -5.12
N GLU A 195 -13.15 8.48 -4.78
CA GLU A 195 -13.09 9.53 -3.77
C GLU A 195 -12.68 8.98 -2.41
N PRO A 196 -11.83 9.69 -1.66
CA PRO A 196 -11.54 9.38 -0.27
C PRO A 196 -12.83 9.40 0.56
N LYS A 197 -12.94 8.45 1.49
CA LYS A 197 -14.09 8.35 2.39
C LYS A 197 -13.74 9.01 3.71
N ASP A 198 -14.60 9.90 4.18
CA ASP A 198 -14.57 10.33 5.57
C ASP A 198 -14.94 9.13 6.45
N LYS A 199 -14.04 8.80 7.38
CA LYS A 199 -14.18 7.69 8.33
C LYS A 199 -14.12 8.18 9.77
N TRP A 200 -14.11 9.52 9.97
CA TRP A 200 -14.11 10.07 11.29
C TRP A 200 -15.41 9.73 12.02
N ASP A 201 -15.27 9.21 13.21
CA ASP A 201 -16.40 8.89 14.08
C ASP A 201 -15.94 9.05 15.54
N GLU A 202 -16.37 10.13 16.15
CA GLU A 202 -16.01 10.48 17.54
C GLU A 202 -16.48 9.45 18.55
N SER A 203 -17.54 8.68 18.23
CA SER A 203 -18.04 7.62 19.11
C SER A 203 -17.04 6.49 19.34
N ASN A 204 -16.02 6.36 18.46
CA ASN A 204 -14.93 5.42 18.61
C ASN A 204 -13.81 5.92 19.56
N ILE A 205 -13.98 7.10 20.19
CA ILE A 205 -12.99 7.70 21.08
C ILE A 205 -13.53 7.72 22.52
N THR A 206 -12.78 7.13 23.44
CA THR A 206 -13.08 7.22 24.86
C THR A 206 -11.97 7.99 25.58
N TRP A 207 -12.29 9.17 26.06
CA TRP A 207 -11.41 9.96 26.92
C TRP A 207 -11.44 9.39 28.33
N TRP A 208 -10.48 8.51 28.65
CA TRP A 208 -10.44 7.91 29.99
C TRP A 208 -10.08 8.94 31.05
N LYS A 209 -10.85 8.95 32.13
CA LYS A 209 -10.60 9.77 33.33
C LYS A 209 -10.54 8.85 34.53
N ALA A 210 -9.53 9.01 35.39
CA ALA A 210 -9.50 8.33 36.67
C ALA A 210 -10.71 8.78 37.50
N ASN A 211 -11.41 7.84 38.10
CA ASN A 211 -12.42 8.17 39.12
C ASN A 211 -11.71 8.88 40.27
N LYS A 212 -12.08 10.12 40.55
CA LYS A 212 -11.65 10.86 41.74
C LYS A 212 -12.40 10.36 42.95
#